data_c5fdeab4a3fd4d2d43d1ce99110e6912
#
_entry.id   c5fdeab4a3fd4d2d43d1ce99110e6912
#
_cell.length_a   1.000
_cell.length_b   1.000
_cell.length_c   1.000
_cell.angle_alpha   90.00
_cell.angle_beta   90.00
_cell.angle_gamma   90.00
#
_symmetry.space_group_name_H-M   'P 1'
#
loop_
_entity.id
_entity.type
_entity.pdbx_description
1 polymer ?
#
loop_
_entity_poly.entity_id
_entity_poly.type
_entity_poly.pdbx_seq_one_letter_code
_entity_poly.pdbx_strand_id
1 'polypeptide(L)'
;MLGILKQTKLLKLFYAMKNLYKTKVTTHGGRNGHTRSEDGILDMELKKPEGLGGPGGDYSNPEQLFAAGYSACYGSALEVVAEKHKVDLGDYSVTATVKLGKTDSGNLQLSATLDSYIPGVDVETGEKLVNEAHEICPYSRATRDNIDVTLNLLLDE
;
A
#
# COMPACT_ATOMS: atom_id res chain seq x y z
N MET A 1 33.20 10.93 2.19
CA MET A 1 32.96 10.78 3.64
C MET A 1 31.45 10.54 3.82
N LEU A 2 31.03 9.28 4.07
CA LEU A 2 29.63 8.92 4.19
C LEU A 2 29.21 9.18 5.64
N GLY A 3 28.44 10.26 5.86
CA GLY A 3 27.85 10.54 7.17
C GLY A 3 26.67 9.61 7.43
N ILE A 4 26.83 8.59 8.26
CA ILE A 4 25.75 7.71 8.70
C ILE A 4 25.05 8.37 9.87
N LEU A 5 23.89 8.97 9.64
CA LEU A 5 22.98 9.37 10.71
C LEU A 5 22.43 8.11 11.40
N LYS A 6 23.01 7.74 12.54
CA LYS A 6 22.44 6.75 13.44
C LYS A 6 21.24 7.36 14.17
N GLN A 7 20.05 7.11 13.68
CA GLN A 7 18.85 7.31 14.49
C GLN A 7 18.84 6.26 15.60
N THR A 8 18.89 6.72 16.85
CA THR A 8 18.72 5.89 18.05
C THR A 8 17.30 5.35 18.07
N LYS A 9 17.14 4.11 17.63
CA LYS A 9 15.87 3.39 17.63
C LYS A 9 15.62 2.91 19.04
N LEU A 10 14.61 3.50 19.72
CA LEU A 10 14.06 2.96 20.97
C LEU A 10 13.80 1.46 20.79
N LEU A 11 14.14 0.68 21.83
CA LEU A 11 14.10 -0.79 21.85
C LEU A 11 12.75 -1.34 21.31
N LYS A 12 12.68 -1.60 19.99
CA LYS A 12 11.74 -2.60 19.49
C LYS A 12 12.41 -3.96 19.69
N LEU A 13 11.74 -4.88 20.35
CA LEU A 13 12.14 -6.29 20.44
C LEU A 13 12.53 -6.74 19.02
N PHE A 14 13.82 -6.98 18.79
CA PHE A 14 14.30 -7.46 17.50
C PHE A 14 13.86 -8.94 17.36
N TYR A 15 12.72 -9.15 16.72
CA TYR A 15 12.55 -10.42 16.02
C TYR A 15 13.60 -10.44 14.91
N ALA A 16 14.49 -11.41 14.93
CA ALA A 16 15.46 -11.63 13.87
C ALA A 16 14.69 -11.90 12.58
N MET A 17 14.62 -10.90 11.68
CA MET A 17 13.91 -11.01 10.41
C MET A 17 14.82 -11.70 9.41
N LYS A 18 14.38 -12.86 8.89
CA LYS A 18 15.01 -13.50 7.73
C LYS A 18 14.54 -12.80 6.47
N ASN A 19 15.47 -12.20 5.73
CA ASN A 19 15.15 -11.58 4.44
C ASN A 19 14.77 -12.67 3.42
N LEU A 20 13.57 -12.58 2.87
CA LEU A 20 13.07 -13.46 1.79
C LEU A 20 13.29 -12.85 0.41
N TYR A 21 13.17 -11.53 0.30
CA TYR A 21 13.31 -10.78 -0.93
C TYR A 21 13.85 -9.38 -0.65
N LYS A 22 14.51 -8.80 -1.64
CA LYS A 22 15.04 -7.45 -1.61
C LYS A 22 14.90 -6.82 -2.99
N THR A 23 14.40 -5.60 -3.04
CA THR A 23 14.40 -4.76 -4.24
C THR A 23 15.00 -3.40 -3.92
N LYS A 24 15.41 -2.68 -4.95
CA LYS A 24 15.94 -1.33 -4.84
C LYS A 24 15.38 -0.46 -5.95
N VAL A 25 14.85 0.69 -5.56
CA VAL A 25 14.31 1.70 -6.46
C VAL A 25 14.97 3.02 -6.13
N THR A 26 15.40 3.76 -7.14
CA THR A 26 16.02 5.08 -7.00
C THR A 26 15.13 6.11 -7.68
N THR A 27 14.89 7.23 -6.98
CA THR A 27 14.16 8.38 -7.51
C THR A 27 15.08 9.60 -7.53
N HIS A 28 15.17 10.25 -8.67
CA HIS A 28 15.81 11.55 -8.84
C HIS A 28 14.73 12.64 -8.98
N GLY A 29 14.93 13.82 -8.38
CA GLY A 29 14.01 14.95 -8.50
C GLY A 29 12.71 14.84 -7.69
N GLY A 30 12.56 13.84 -6.84
CA GLY A 30 11.39 13.66 -5.97
C GLY A 30 10.07 13.59 -6.75
N ARG A 31 9.06 14.40 -6.35
CA ARG A 31 7.72 14.39 -6.98
C ARG A 31 7.67 14.94 -8.41
N ASN A 32 8.73 15.56 -8.91
CA ASN A 32 8.85 16.09 -10.28
C ASN A 32 10.07 15.51 -10.96
N GLY A 33 10.26 14.22 -10.87
CA GLY A 33 11.45 13.57 -11.36
C GLY A 33 11.17 12.22 -11.99
N HIS A 34 12.11 11.30 -11.82
CA HIS A 34 12.07 9.99 -12.45
C HIS A 34 12.41 8.91 -11.44
N THR A 35 11.65 7.82 -11.45
CA THR A 35 11.86 6.67 -10.58
C THR A 35 12.15 5.42 -11.39
N ARG A 36 13.14 4.64 -10.92
CA ARG A 36 13.55 3.41 -11.61
C ARG A 36 14.02 2.33 -10.62
N SER A 37 13.57 1.10 -10.84
CA SER A 37 14.07 -0.07 -10.13
C SER A 37 15.42 -0.52 -10.70
N GLU A 38 16.19 -1.26 -9.90
CA GLU A 38 17.53 -1.76 -10.30
C GLU A 38 17.46 -2.69 -11.52
N ASP A 39 16.38 -3.47 -11.66
CA ASP A 39 16.10 -4.34 -12.80
C ASP A 39 15.46 -3.62 -14.00
N GLY A 40 15.07 -2.36 -13.84
CA GLY A 40 14.45 -1.53 -14.87
C GLY A 40 13.00 -1.86 -15.20
N ILE A 41 12.35 -2.76 -14.47
CA ILE A 41 10.92 -3.11 -14.68
C ILE A 41 10.03 -1.93 -14.28
N LEU A 42 10.29 -1.30 -13.13
CA LEU A 42 9.68 -0.03 -12.76
C LEU A 42 10.57 1.09 -13.34
N ASP A 43 10.05 1.84 -14.30
CA ASP A 43 10.78 2.92 -14.97
C ASP A 43 9.76 3.98 -15.44
N MET A 44 9.62 5.10 -14.72
CA MET A 44 8.60 6.09 -15.02
C MET A 44 8.93 7.50 -14.52
N GLU A 45 8.35 8.50 -15.19
CA GLU A 45 8.38 9.87 -14.73
C GLU A 45 7.30 10.13 -13.68
N LEU A 46 7.63 11.00 -12.73
CA LEU A 46 6.76 11.48 -11.68
C LEU A 46 6.49 12.96 -11.84
N LYS A 47 5.23 13.37 -11.62
CA LYS A 47 4.84 14.79 -11.52
C LYS A 47 3.88 14.98 -10.36
N LYS A 48 3.84 16.20 -9.86
CA LYS A 48 2.78 16.58 -8.92
C LYS A 48 1.45 16.58 -9.65
N PRO A 49 0.40 15.96 -9.08
CA PRO A 49 -0.95 16.07 -9.63
C PRO A 49 -1.49 17.50 -9.50
N GLU A 50 -2.48 17.85 -10.30
CA GLU A 50 -3.11 19.20 -10.27
C GLU A 50 -3.63 19.58 -8.89
N GLY A 51 -4.23 18.63 -8.15
CA GLY A 51 -4.71 18.84 -6.78
C GLY A 51 -3.63 19.24 -5.77
N LEU A 52 -2.35 19.06 -6.11
CA LEU A 52 -1.19 19.52 -5.32
C LEU A 52 -0.48 20.71 -5.98
N GLY A 53 -1.12 21.38 -6.94
CA GLY A 53 -0.56 22.52 -7.66
C GLY A 53 0.50 22.13 -8.70
N GLY A 54 0.45 20.92 -9.20
CA GLY A 54 1.31 20.44 -10.28
C GLY A 54 0.67 20.63 -11.66
N PRO A 55 1.40 20.27 -12.74
CA PRO A 55 0.93 20.40 -14.11
C PRO A 55 -0.16 19.40 -14.51
N GLY A 56 -0.36 18.32 -13.74
CA GLY A 56 -1.16 17.18 -14.18
C GLY A 56 -0.52 16.44 -15.37
N GLY A 57 -1.35 15.75 -16.16
CA GLY A 57 -0.95 15.01 -17.34
C GLY A 57 -0.67 13.53 -17.07
N ASP A 58 -0.13 12.83 -18.09
CA ASP A 58 0.07 11.37 -18.09
C ASP A 58 1.32 10.95 -17.30
N TYR A 59 1.37 11.29 -16.02
CA TYR A 59 2.48 10.98 -15.14
C TYR A 59 1.99 10.32 -13.87
N SER A 60 2.80 9.43 -13.31
CA SER A 60 2.53 8.85 -12.00
C SER A 60 2.94 9.79 -10.86
N ASN A 61 2.58 9.42 -9.64
CA ASN A 61 2.93 10.14 -8.42
C ASN A 61 3.12 9.16 -7.24
N PRO A 62 3.72 9.59 -6.13
CA PRO A 62 3.97 8.70 -4.99
C PRO A 62 2.70 8.08 -4.40
N GLU A 63 1.57 8.77 -4.44
CA GLU A 63 0.30 8.28 -3.91
C GLU A 63 -0.25 7.13 -4.77
N GLN A 64 -0.12 7.20 -6.10
CA GLN A 64 -0.47 6.10 -7.00
C GLN A 64 0.44 4.89 -6.80
N LEU A 65 1.75 5.09 -6.63
CA LEU A 65 2.69 4.01 -6.35
C LEU A 65 2.40 3.33 -5.00
N PHE A 66 2.05 4.12 -3.99
CA PHE A 66 1.64 3.58 -2.69
C PHE A 66 0.35 2.78 -2.81
N ALA A 67 -0.66 3.29 -3.53
CA ALA A 67 -1.92 2.61 -3.77
C ALA A 67 -1.72 1.29 -4.54
N ALA A 68 -0.93 1.30 -5.61
CA ALA A 68 -0.61 0.11 -6.39
C ALA A 68 0.10 -0.96 -5.56
N GLY A 69 1.11 -0.57 -4.77
CA GLY A 69 1.81 -1.48 -3.87
C GLY A 69 0.90 -2.02 -2.77
N TYR A 70 0.02 -1.18 -2.21
CA TYR A 70 -0.87 -1.60 -1.13
C TYR A 70 -1.96 -2.55 -1.65
N SER A 71 -2.64 -2.23 -2.75
CA SER A 71 -3.67 -3.09 -3.33
C SER A 71 -3.11 -4.47 -3.71
N ALA A 72 -1.94 -4.53 -4.35
CA ALA A 72 -1.29 -5.78 -4.72
C ALA A 72 -0.87 -6.60 -3.48
N CYS A 73 -0.26 -5.96 -2.48
CA CYS A 73 0.18 -6.64 -1.25
C CYS A 73 -1.01 -7.16 -0.43
N TYR A 74 -2.08 -6.38 -0.37
CA TYR A 74 -3.30 -6.77 0.35
C TYR A 74 -4.07 -7.86 -0.41
N GLY A 75 -4.15 -7.78 -1.74
CA GLY A 75 -4.74 -8.83 -2.58
C GLY A 75 -4.05 -10.18 -2.36
N SER A 76 -2.71 -10.20 -2.32
CA SER A 76 -1.97 -11.44 -2.00
C SER A 76 -2.26 -11.96 -0.58
N ALA A 77 -2.48 -11.07 0.39
CA ALA A 77 -2.88 -11.49 1.73
C ALA A 77 -4.30 -12.09 1.73
N LEU A 78 -5.21 -11.51 0.93
CA LEU A 78 -6.57 -12.03 0.74
C LEU A 78 -6.55 -13.43 0.13
N GLU A 79 -5.73 -13.68 -0.89
CA GLU A 79 -5.53 -15.03 -1.46
C GLU A 79 -5.07 -16.05 -0.41
N VAL A 80 -4.07 -15.70 0.40
CA VAL A 80 -3.57 -16.60 1.46
C VAL A 80 -4.65 -16.94 2.48
N VAL A 81 -5.48 -15.97 2.86
CA VAL A 81 -6.58 -16.18 3.81
C VAL A 81 -7.69 -17.01 3.17
N ALA A 82 -8.05 -16.76 1.92
CA ALA A 82 -9.05 -17.50 1.18
C ALA A 82 -8.65 -18.97 1.03
N GLU A 83 -7.39 -19.25 0.67
CA GLU A 83 -6.85 -20.61 0.61
C GLU A 83 -6.96 -21.32 1.96
N LYS A 84 -6.60 -20.68 3.07
CA LYS A 84 -6.72 -21.20 4.43
C LYS A 84 -8.15 -21.59 4.77
N HIS A 85 -9.14 -20.81 4.33
CA HIS A 85 -10.56 -21.06 4.56
C HIS A 85 -11.23 -21.90 3.45
N LYS A 86 -10.49 -22.29 2.39
CA LYS A 86 -10.99 -23.02 1.23
C LYS A 86 -12.13 -22.28 0.52
N VAL A 87 -12.03 -20.97 0.45
CA VAL A 87 -12.96 -20.09 -0.27
C VAL A 87 -12.37 -19.77 -1.63
N ASP A 88 -13.17 -19.90 -2.67
CA ASP A 88 -12.83 -19.43 -4.01
C ASP A 88 -13.18 -17.94 -4.11
N LEU A 89 -12.21 -17.12 -4.43
CA LEU A 89 -12.40 -15.66 -4.57
C LEU A 89 -13.03 -15.28 -5.93
N GLY A 90 -13.06 -16.20 -6.90
CA GLY A 90 -13.51 -15.88 -8.25
C GLY A 90 -12.67 -14.80 -8.90
N ASP A 91 -13.32 -13.89 -9.66
CA ASP A 91 -12.70 -12.73 -10.29
C ASP A 91 -12.70 -11.55 -9.32
N TYR A 92 -11.96 -11.69 -8.23
CA TYR A 92 -11.84 -10.67 -7.19
C TYR A 92 -10.95 -9.51 -7.62
N SER A 93 -11.16 -8.37 -6.99
CA SER A 93 -10.25 -7.23 -7.11
C SER A 93 -10.08 -6.48 -5.79
N VAL A 94 -8.98 -5.77 -5.67
CA VAL A 94 -8.73 -4.81 -4.58
C VAL A 94 -8.42 -3.46 -5.17
N THR A 95 -9.22 -2.47 -4.83
CA THR A 95 -8.96 -1.07 -5.17
C THR A 95 -8.46 -0.34 -3.93
N ALA A 96 -7.28 0.27 -4.01
CA ALA A 96 -6.77 1.13 -2.96
C ALA A 96 -6.94 2.60 -3.34
N THR A 97 -7.72 3.33 -2.55
CA THR A 97 -7.82 4.79 -2.63
C THR A 97 -6.90 5.40 -1.59
N VAL A 98 -5.90 6.17 -2.02
CA VAL A 98 -4.95 6.85 -1.14
C VAL A 98 -5.20 8.36 -1.17
N LYS A 99 -5.32 8.96 0.00
CA LYS A 99 -5.49 10.40 0.16
C LYS A 99 -4.29 10.99 0.87
N LEU A 100 -3.81 12.13 0.40
CA LEU A 100 -2.83 12.97 1.08
C LEU A 100 -3.56 14.18 1.64
N GLY A 101 -3.57 14.31 2.96
CA GLY A 101 -4.23 15.40 3.68
C GLY A 101 -3.27 16.16 4.59
N LYS A 102 -3.83 17.13 5.33
CA LYS A 102 -3.13 17.81 6.42
C LYS A 102 -3.82 17.52 7.73
N THR A 103 -3.04 17.24 8.75
CA THR A 103 -3.51 17.17 10.14
C THR A 103 -3.82 18.56 10.68
N ASP A 104 -4.48 18.65 11.83
CA ASP A 104 -4.74 19.93 12.53
C ASP A 104 -3.44 20.68 12.88
N SER A 105 -2.35 19.95 13.08
CA SER A 105 -1.02 20.52 13.29
C SER A 105 -0.32 20.99 12.00
N GLY A 106 -0.96 20.81 10.82
CA GLY A 106 -0.45 21.22 9.51
C GLY A 106 0.49 20.21 8.84
N ASN A 107 0.76 19.06 9.45
CA ASN A 107 1.60 18.02 8.87
C ASN A 107 0.87 17.28 7.75
N LEU A 108 1.62 16.86 6.72
CA LEU A 108 1.09 15.99 5.68
C LEU A 108 0.95 14.57 6.21
N GLN A 109 -0.20 13.95 5.94
CA GLN A 109 -0.50 12.57 6.34
C GLN A 109 -1.29 11.84 5.26
N LEU A 110 -1.02 10.54 5.11
CA LEU A 110 -1.79 9.67 4.25
C LEU A 110 -2.98 9.06 5.02
N SER A 111 -4.04 8.75 4.28
CA SER A 111 -5.04 7.77 4.67
C SER A 111 -5.36 6.86 3.49
N ALA A 112 -5.89 5.67 3.74
CA ALA A 112 -6.20 4.71 2.69
C ALA A 112 -7.59 4.11 2.89
N THR A 113 -8.24 3.75 1.78
CA THR A 113 -9.41 2.89 1.75
C THR A 113 -9.08 1.70 0.85
N LEU A 114 -9.38 0.49 1.32
CA LEU A 114 -9.23 -0.74 0.56
C LEU A 114 -10.62 -1.29 0.27
N ASP A 115 -11.04 -1.21 -0.96
CA ASP A 115 -12.30 -1.78 -1.46
C ASP A 115 -11.99 -3.17 -2.03
N SER A 116 -12.50 -4.21 -1.37
CA SER A 116 -12.31 -5.61 -1.77
C SER A 116 -13.58 -6.11 -2.43
N TYR A 117 -13.57 -6.28 -3.75
CA TYR A 117 -14.63 -6.94 -4.49
C TYR A 117 -14.39 -8.44 -4.48
N ILE A 118 -15.32 -9.21 -3.91
CA ILE A 118 -15.24 -10.67 -3.81
C ILE A 118 -16.60 -11.25 -4.23
N PRO A 119 -16.77 -11.58 -5.51
CA PRO A 119 -18.04 -12.08 -6.01
C PRO A 119 -18.33 -13.47 -5.47
N GLY A 120 -19.61 -13.76 -5.22
CA GLY A 120 -20.09 -15.10 -4.91
C GLY A 120 -19.87 -15.59 -3.48
N VAL A 121 -19.35 -14.74 -2.59
CA VAL A 121 -19.30 -15.03 -1.14
C VAL A 121 -20.47 -14.38 -0.41
N ASP A 122 -20.86 -14.94 0.74
CA ASP A 122 -21.78 -14.25 1.65
C ASP A 122 -21.06 -13.16 2.46
N VAL A 123 -21.83 -12.22 3.03
CA VAL A 123 -21.28 -11.06 3.78
C VAL A 123 -20.37 -11.53 4.92
N GLU A 124 -20.78 -12.51 5.72
CA GLU A 124 -20.06 -12.97 6.91
C GLU A 124 -18.68 -13.54 6.49
N THR A 125 -18.68 -14.39 5.46
CA THR A 125 -17.45 -14.95 4.89
C THR A 125 -16.54 -13.85 4.34
N GLY A 126 -17.09 -12.94 3.54
CA GLY A 126 -16.33 -11.82 2.95
C GLY A 126 -15.71 -10.91 3.98
N GLU A 127 -16.47 -10.46 4.99
CA GLU A 127 -15.96 -9.63 6.08
C GLU A 127 -14.84 -10.33 6.86
N LYS A 128 -14.97 -11.62 7.12
CA LYS A 128 -13.94 -12.41 7.78
C LYS A 128 -12.64 -12.44 6.96
N LEU A 129 -12.73 -12.70 5.64
CA LEU A 129 -11.57 -12.74 4.76
C LEU A 129 -10.87 -11.37 4.72
N VAL A 130 -11.62 -10.29 4.55
CA VAL A 130 -11.11 -8.91 4.50
C VAL A 130 -10.36 -8.54 5.79
N ASN A 131 -10.95 -8.84 6.95
CA ASN A 131 -10.32 -8.54 8.23
C ASN A 131 -9.06 -9.37 8.48
N GLU A 132 -9.10 -10.69 8.23
CA GLU A 132 -7.92 -11.55 8.39
C GLU A 132 -6.79 -11.15 7.42
N ALA A 133 -7.11 -10.77 6.18
CA ALA A 133 -6.14 -10.26 5.22
C ALA A 133 -5.46 -8.99 5.73
N HIS A 134 -6.22 -8.07 6.35
CA HIS A 134 -5.66 -6.86 6.97
C HIS A 134 -4.67 -7.19 8.10
N GLU A 135 -4.95 -8.24 8.88
CA GLU A 135 -4.05 -8.65 9.97
C GLU A 135 -2.69 -9.16 9.46
N ILE A 136 -2.68 -9.91 8.35
CA ILE A 136 -1.46 -10.55 7.84
C ILE A 136 -0.71 -9.74 6.79
N CYS A 137 -1.38 -8.81 6.09
CA CYS A 137 -0.77 -8.00 5.03
C CYS A 137 0.41 -7.17 5.56
N PRO A 138 1.62 -7.29 4.97
CA PRO A 138 2.79 -6.52 5.39
C PRO A 138 2.58 -4.99 5.33
N TYR A 139 1.85 -4.48 4.34
CA TYR A 139 1.54 -3.04 4.24
C TYR A 139 0.56 -2.61 5.32
N SER A 140 -0.48 -3.39 5.60
CA SER A 140 -1.41 -3.11 6.71
C SER A 140 -0.68 -3.09 8.05
N ARG A 141 0.25 -4.02 8.27
CA ARG A 141 1.09 -4.04 9.48
C ARG A 141 2.06 -2.86 9.57
N ALA A 142 2.50 -2.32 8.43
CA ALA A 142 3.37 -1.13 8.39
C ALA A 142 2.61 0.18 8.61
N THR A 143 1.31 0.21 8.28
CA THR A 143 0.43 1.38 8.38
C THR A 143 -0.37 1.44 9.66
N ARG A 144 -0.58 0.30 10.33
CA ARG A 144 -1.37 0.17 11.57
C ARG A 144 -0.87 1.11 12.66
N ASP A 145 -1.80 1.75 13.37
CA ASP A 145 -1.54 2.73 14.42
C ASP A 145 -0.78 3.99 13.95
N ASN A 146 -0.71 4.22 12.64
CA ASN A 146 -0.03 5.36 12.05
C ASN A 146 -0.91 6.16 11.09
N ILE A 147 -1.63 5.49 10.19
CA ILE A 147 -2.58 6.14 9.28
C ILE A 147 -3.95 5.45 9.38
N ASP A 148 -5.01 6.19 9.06
CA ASP A 148 -6.35 5.62 8.96
C ASP A 148 -6.45 4.73 7.72
N VAL A 149 -6.87 3.48 7.92
CA VAL A 149 -7.14 2.52 6.86
C VAL A 149 -8.58 2.02 7.01
N THR A 150 -9.42 2.33 6.04
CA THR A 150 -10.80 1.84 5.95
C THR A 150 -10.85 0.60 5.08
N LEU A 151 -11.57 -0.43 5.50
CA LEU A 151 -11.79 -1.66 4.74
C LEU A 151 -13.27 -1.72 4.32
N ASN A 152 -13.50 -1.97 3.05
CA ASN A 152 -14.84 -2.21 2.52
C ASN A 152 -14.89 -3.56 1.81
N LEU A 153 -16.00 -4.27 1.96
CA LEU A 153 -16.36 -5.44 1.17
C LEU A 153 -17.39 -5.04 0.12
N LEU A 154 -17.15 -5.39 -1.12
CA LEU A 154 -18.08 -5.22 -2.23
C LEU A 154 -18.45 -6.61 -2.76
N LEU A 155 -19.74 -6.92 -2.88
CA LEU A 155 -20.26 -8.19 -3.37
C LEU A 155 -20.84 -8.07 -4.79
N ASP A 156 -21.22 -6.87 -5.19
CA ASP A 156 -21.73 -6.50 -6.51
C ASP A 156 -20.83 -5.39 -7.10
N GLU A 157 -20.71 -5.33 -8.45
CA GLU A 157 -20.00 -4.26 -9.17
C GLU A 157 -20.74 -2.93 -9.17
#